data_167e685ce7a0dd5613f19b26cd6d375a
#
_entry.id   167e685ce7a0dd5613f19b26cd6d375a
#
_cell.length_a   1.000
_cell.length_b   1.000
_cell.length_c   1.000
_cell.angle_alpha   90.00
_cell.angle_beta   90.00
_cell.angle_gamma   90.00
#
_symmetry.space_group_name_H-M   'P 1'
#
loop_
_entity.id
_entity.type
_entity.pdbx_description
1 polymer ?
#
loop_
_entity_poly.entity_id
_entity_poly.type
_entity_poly.pdbx_seq_one_letter_code
_entity_poly.pdbx_strand_id
1 'polypeptide(L)'
;VTYGETTVLATVNAAKEAREDISFFPLQVEYREKHYAGGKIPGGFFKREARPAEHEVLTSRVTDRPLRPLFPKGYKNEVQVMITVLQSDGENMPDVLAGVGASAALMCSTIPWNGPIATVRVGRINKDLIINPTREQIEESDLEMVVSGNNETIVMVEGEAECMSEAEMLDSLK
;
A
#
# COMPACT_ATOMS: atom_id res chain seq x y z
N VAL A 1 -7.18 9.99 -2.67
CA VAL A 1 -8.01 9.09 -1.85
C VAL A 1 -7.97 9.58 -0.42
N THR A 2 -9.14 9.65 0.22
CA THR A 2 -9.25 10.11 1.60
C THR A 2 -10.05 9.10 2.43
N TYR A 3 -9.61 8.85 3.67
CA TYR A 3 -10.28 8.05 4.66
C TYR A 3 -10.11 8.72 6.03
N GLY A 4 -11.23 9.03 6.71
CA GLY A 4 -11.18 9.97 7.82
C GLY A 4 -10.63 11.33 7.36
N GLU A 5 -9.64 11.86 8.07
CA GLU A 5 -8.90 13.07 7.64
C GLU A 5 -7.51 12.72 7.06
N THR A 6 -7.20 11.44 6.87
CA THR A 6 -5.97 11.01 6.17
C THR A 6 -6.17 11.01 4.66
N THR A 7 -5.32 11.70 3.92
CA THR A 7 -5.38 11.87 2.46
C THR A 7 -4.08 11.48 1.79
N VAL A 8 -4.19 10.64 0.75
CA VAL A 8 -3.08 10.15 -0.05
C VAL A 8 -3.27 10.54 -1.52
N LEU A 9 -2.22 11.05 -2.15
CA LEU A 9 -2.13 11.27 -3.59
C LEU A 9 -1.34 10.13 -4.22
N ALA A 10 -1.94 9.41 -5.17
CA ALA A 10 -1.26 8.43 -5.99
C ALA A 10 -1.22 8.90 -7.45
N THR A 11 -0.05 8.83 -8.06
CA THR A 11 0.18 9.17 -9.47
C THR A 11 0.86 8.01 -10.17
N VAL A 12 0.57 7.82 -11.44
CA VAL A 12 1.18 6.77 -12.25
C VAL A 12 1.66 7.33 -13.58
N ASN A 13 2.83 6.89 -13.99
CA ASN A 13 3.42 7.22 -15.28
C ASN A 13 4.04 5.96 -15.90
N ALA A 14 3.98 5.85 -17.22
CA ALA A 14 4.63 4.77 -17.97
C ALA A 14 5.45 5.32 -19.13
N ALA A 15 6.60 4.71 -19.37
CA ALA A 15 7.38 4.97 -20.57
C ALA A 15 6.60 4.55 -21.81
N LYS A 16 6.70 5.33 -22.90
CA LYS A 16 6.03 5.02 -24.17
C LYS A 16 6.58 3.77 -24.84
N GLU A 17 7.86 3.51 -24.65
CA GLU A 17 8.60 2.40 -25.29
C GLU A 17 9.36 1.61 -24.21
N ALA A 18 9.45 0.30 -24.43
CA ALA A 18 10.26 -0.57 -23.61
C ALA A 18 11.75 -0.37 -23.92
N ARG A 19 12.62 -0.47 -22.93
CA ARG A 19 14.06 -0.48 -23.13
C ARG A 19 14.50 -1.83 -23.69
N GLU A 20 15.37 -1.83 -24.69
CA GLU A 20 15.79 -3.06 -25.42
C GLU A 20 16.64 -4.01 -24.56
N ASP A 21 17.34 -3.48 -23.57
CA ASP A 21 18.30 -4.19 -22.71
C ASP A 21 17.67 -4.84 -21.47
N ILE A 22 16.35 -4.75 -21.28
CA ILE A 22 15.67 -5.25 -20.08
C ILE A 22 14.90 -6.55 -20.36
N SER A 23 15.19 -7.58 -19.56
CA SER A 23 14.51 -8.87 -19.60
C SER A 23 13.33 -9.00 -18.60
N PHE A 24 13.21 -8.09 -17.67
CA PHE A 24 12.18 -8.06 -16.61
C PHE A 24 11.22 -6.89 -16.75
N PHE A 25 10.12 -6.89 -16.02
CA PHE A 25 9.18 -5.78 -15.93
C PHE A 25 9.66 -4.73 -14.92
N PRO A 26 10.03 -3.51 -15.36
CA PRO A 26 10.52 -2.47 -14.48
C PRO A 26 9.37 -1.66 -13.87
N LEU A 27 8.77 -2.19 -12.81
CA LEU A 27 7.81 -1.48 -11.97
C LEU A 27 8.53 -0.87 -10.78
N GLN A 28 8.36 0.42 -10.57
CA GLN A 28 8.85 1.15 -9.41
C GLN A 28 7.66 1.72 -8.65
N VAL A 29 7.55 1.38 -7.37
CA VAL A 29 6.56 1.93 -6.46
C VAL A 29 7.30 2.71 -5.38
N GLU A 30 6.96 3.97 -5.21
CA GLU A 30 7.47 4.84 -4.15
C GLU A 30 6.32 5.31 -3.27
N TYR A 31 6.49 5.15 -1.98
CA TYR A 31 5.60 5.68 -0.95
C TYR A 31 6.36 6.65 -0.07
N ARG A 32 5.77 7.81 0.19
CA ARG A 32 6.38 8.88 0.98
C ARG A 32 5.42 9.54 1.94
N GLU A 33 5.85 9.61 3.18
CA GLU A 33 5.20 10.40 4.22
C GLU A 33 5.93 11.71 4.40
N LYS A 34 5.24 12.81 4.10
CA LYS A 34 5.81 14.14 4.20
C LYS A 34 5.58 14.73 5.59
N HIS A 35 6.58 15.41 6.13
CA HIS A 35 6.47 16.05 7.46
C HIS A 35 5.27 16.99 7.55
N TYR A 36 4.95 17.69 6.47
CA TYR A 36 3.80 18.61 6.42
C TYR A 36 2.46 17.89 6.55
N ALA A 37 2.36 16.60 6.18
CA ALA A 37 1.13 15.83 6.31
C ALA A 37 0.69 15.67 7.78
N GLY A 38 1.64 15.62 8.70
CA GLY A 38 1.40 15.64 10.15
C GLY A 38 1.55 17.03 10.79
N GLY A 39 1.48 18.12 10.00
CA GLY A 39 1.63 19.47 10.50
C GLY A 39 3.04 19.82 11.02
N LYS A 40 4.05 19.08 10.60
CA LYS A 40 5.44 19.22 11.07
C LYS A 40 6.35 19.76 9.97
N ILE A 41 7.47 20.32 10.37
CA ILE A 41 8.58 20.70 9.47
C ILE A 41 9.77 19.77 9.72
N PRO A 42 10.60 19.50 8.68
CA PRO A 42 11.79 18.67 8.85
C PRO A 42 12.71 19.21 9.94
N GLY A 43 13.06 18.34 10.89
CA GLY A 43 14.02 18.65 11.95
C GLY A 43 15.47 18.35 11.55
N GLY A 44 16.35 18.35 12.55
CA GLY A 44 17.76 18.06 12.38
C GLY A 44 18.57 19.19 11.74
N PHE A 45 19.84 18.92 11.50
CA PHE A 45 20.80 19.90 11.00
C PHE A 45 20.46 20.42 9.59
N PHE A 46 20.08 19.51 8.69
CA PHE A 46 19.84 19.86 7.28
C PHE A 46 18.49 20.51 7.01
N LYS A 47 17.55 20.51 7.94
CA LYS A 47 16.21 21.12 7.78
C LYS A 47 15.48 20.62 6.51
N ARG A 48 15.69 19.39 6.13
CA ARG A 48 15.07 18.74 4.95
C ARG A 48 14.68 17.30 5.26
N GLU A 49 13.80 16.74 4.43
CA GLU A 49 13.42 15.33 4.52
C GLU A 49 14.62 14.43 4.17
N ALA A 50 14.77 13.37 4.94
CA ALA A 50 15.83 12.39 4.79
C ALA A 50 15.51 11.36 3.68
N ARG A 51 16.30 10.30 3.62
CA ARG A 51 16.00 9.09 2.85
C ARG A 51 14.70 8.47 3.39
N PRO A 52 14.01 7.62 2.59
CA PRO A 52 12.83 6.89 3.07
C PRO A 52 13.14 6.18 4.38
N ALA A 53 12.23 6.27 5.32
CA ALA A 53 12.26 5.45 6.53
C ALA A 53 11.96 3.98 6.17
N GLU A 54 12.29 3.06 7.07
CA GLU A 54 12.10 1.62 6.83
C GLU A 54 10.63 1.28 6.56
N HIS A 55 9.70 1.83 7.32
CA HIS A 55 8.26 1.62 7.12
C HIS A 55 7.78 2.14 5.76
N GLU A 56 8.34 3.26 5.24
CA GLU A 56 8.00 3.77 3.90
C GLU A 56 8.45 2.80 2.80
N VAL A 57 9.64 2.18 2.97
CA VAL A 57 10.15 1.17 2.06
C VAL A 57 9.29 -0.10 2.12
N LEU A 58 8.89 -0.53 3.31
CA LEU A 58 8.02 -1.70 3.49
C LEU A 58 6.64 -1.46 2.85
N THR A 59 6.02 -0.30 3.09
CA THR A 59 4.74 0.09 2.46
C THR A 59 4.84 0.11 0.94
N SER A 60 5.95 0.62 0.39
CA SER A 60 6.22 0.57 -1.07
C SER A 60 6.21 -0.86 -1.59
N ARG A 61 6.85 -1.80 -0.87
CA ARG A 61 6.92 -3.22 -1.24
C ARG A 61 5.57 -3.93 -1.11
N VAL A 62 4.84 -3.66 -0.03
CA VAL A 62 3.48 -4.19 0.20
C VAL A 62 2.52 -3.72 -0.90
N THR A 63 2.70 -2.49 -1.38
CA THR A 63 1.91 -1.95 -2.50
C THR A 63 2.35 -2.54 -3.85
N ASP A 64 3.66 -2.73 -4.11
CA ASP A 64 4.17 -3.30 -5.37
C ASP A 64 3.69 -4.74 -5.60
N ARG A 65 3.69 -5.57 -4.55
CA ARG A 65 3.41 -7.00 -4.64
C ARG A 65 2.05 -7.34 -5.25
N PRO A 66 0.93 -6.73 -4.85
CA PRO A 66 -0.37 -7.02 -5.44
C PRO A 66 -0.59 -6.37 -6.82
N LEU A 67 0.13 -5.29 -7.15
CA LEU A 67 0.00 -4.62 -8.44
C LEU A 67 0.69 -5.38 -9.57
N ARG A 68 1.88 -5.89 -9.31
CA ARG A 68 2.80 -6.50 -10.29
C ARG A 68 2.20 -7.68 -11.06
N PRO A 69 1.53 -8.67 -10.45
CA PRO A 69 1.00 -9.82 -11.17
C PRO A 69 -0.17 -9.50 -12.10
N LEU A 70 -0.79 -8.34 -11.95
CA LEU A 70 -1.94 -7.91 -12.75
C LEU A 70 -1.55 -7.19 -14.05
N PHE A 71 -0.27 -6.94 -14.29
CA PHE A 71 0.20 -6.49 -15.59
C PHE A 71 0.25 -7.65 -16.59
N PRO A 72 -0.01 -7.39 -17.88
CA PRO A 72 0.05 -8.42 -18.91
C PRO A 72 1.43 -9.09 -18.99
N LYS A 73 1.46 -10.40 -19.22
CA LYS A 73 2.71 -11.13 -19.43
C LYS A 73 3.47 -10.53 -20.61
N GLY A 74 4.75 -10.25 -20.41
CA GLY A 74 5.61 -9.66 -21.44
C GLY A 74 5.54 -8.13 -21.55
N TYR A 75 4.75 -7.44 -20.72
CA TYR A 75 4.80 -5.98 -20.64
C TYR A 75 6.16 -5.55 -20.05
N LYS A 76 6.87 -4.66 -20.77
CA LYS A 76 8.25 -4.27 -20.42
C LYS A 76 8.45 -2.76 -20.34
N ASN A 77 7.41 -1.96 -20.57
CA ASN A 77 7.53 -0.52 -20.40
C ASN A 77 7.73 -0.21 -18.93
N GLU A 78 8.64 0.70 -18.64
CA GLU A 78 8.87 1.18 -17.26
C GLU A 78 7.61 1.85 -16.73
N VAL A 79 7.17 1.45 -15.54
CA VAL A 79 6.03 2.05 -14.84
C VAL A 79 6.50 2.57 -13.50
N GLN A 80 6.14 3.81 -13.21
CA GLN A 80 6.37 4.45 -11.91
C GLN A 80 5.02 4.75 -11.27
N VAL A 81 4.84 4.28 -10.03
CA VAL A 81 3.72 4.62 -9.15
C VAL A 81 4.28 5.40 -7.98
N MET A 82 3.89 6.65 -7.85
CA MET A 82 4.33 7.53 -6.77
C MET A 82 3.17 7.86 -5.86
N ILE A 83 3.33 7.59 -4.58
CA ILE A 83 2.31 7.74 -3.55
C ILE A 83 2.85 8.68 -2.49
N THR A 84 2.09 9.74 -2.21
CA THR A 84 2.48 10.76 -1.24
C THR A 84 1.34 10.99 -0.26
N VAL A 85 1.63 10.90 1.03
CA VAL A 85 0.70 11.29 2.08
C VAL A 85 0.66 12.81 2.16
N LEU A 86 -0.52 13.39 1.88
CA LEU A 86 -0.74 14.84 1.88
C LEU A 86 -1.23 15.34 3.23
N GLN A 87 -2.00 14.52 3.93
CA GLN A 87 -2.58 14.83 5.23
C GLN A 87 -2.72 13.53 6.04
N SER A 88 -2.47 13.60 7.33
CA SER A 88 -2.66 12.49 8.27
C SER A 88 -3.33 12.99 9.54
N ASP A 89 -4.37 12.28 9.99
CA ASP A 89 -5.05 12.51 11.26
C ASP A 89 -4.34 11.85 12.45
N GLY A 90 -3.35 11.00 12.19
CA GLY A 90 -2.63 10.24 13.19
C GLY A 90 -3.35 8.97 13.67
N GLU A 91 -4.62 8.78 13.33
CA GLU A 91 -5.46 7.64 13.68
C GLU A 91 -5.51 6.60 12.57
N ASN A 92 -5.86 7.05 11.37
CA ASN A 92 -6.00 6.18 10.20
C ASN A 92 -4.67 5.99 9.48
N MET A 93 -4.27 4.74 9.28
CA MET A 93 -3.01 4.41 8.64
C MET A 93 -3.05 4.66 7.14
N PRO A 94 -2.11 5.46 6.59
CA PRO A 94 -2.13 5.84 5.17
C PRO A 94 -1.64 4.75 4.21
N ASP A 95 -1.02 3.67 4.69
CA ASP A 95 -0.44 2.60 3.88
C ASP A 95 -1.51 1.77 3.14
N VAL A 96 -2.66 1.50 3.78
CA VAL A 96 -3.80 0.86 3.12
C VAL A 96 -4.32 1.73 1.97
N LEU A 97 -4.40 3.05 2.21
CA LEU A 97 -4.79 4.01 1.18
C LEU A 97 -3.80 4.07 0.02
N ALA A 98 -2.53 3.74 0.27
CA ALA A 98 -1.51 3.64 -0.78
C ALA A 98 -1.90 2.59 -1.82
N GLY A 99 -2.31 1.39 -1.39
CA GLY A 99 -2.77 0.31 -2.28
C GLY A 99 -4.00 0.69 -3.07
N VAL A 100 -5.02 1.24 -2.40
CA VAL A 100 -6.27 1.71 -3.04
C VAL A 100 -5.99 2.86 -4.01
N GLY A 101 -5.16 3.82 -3.62
CA GLY A 101 -4.78 4.96 -4.46
C GLY A 101 -4.01 4.55 -5.71
N ALA A 102 -3.05 3.63 -5.57
CA ALA A 102 -2.30 3.08 -6.69
C ALA A 102 -3.22 2.32 -7.67
N SER A 103 -4.14 1.50 -7.15
CA SER A 103 -5.16 0.81 -7.94
C SER A 103 -6.03 1.80 -8.72
N ALA A 104 -6.55 2.83 -8.06
CA ALA A 104 -7.37 3.85 -8.70
C ALA A 104 -6.60 4.62 -9.78
N ALA A 105 -5.34 5.01 -9.51
CA ALA A 105 -4.50 5.72 -10.46
C ALA A 105 -4.23 4.88 -11.72
N LEU A 106 -3.93 3.59 -11.57
CA LEU A 106 -3.75 2.67 -12.69
C LEU A 106 -5.04 2.50 -13.50
N MET A 107 -6.19 2.33 -12.85
CA MET A 107 -7.49 2.21 -13.53
C MET A 107 -7.90 3.48 -14.29
N CYS A 108 -7.50 4.65 -13.84
CA CYS A 108 -7.74 5.93 -14.52
C CYS A 108 -6.73 6.21 -15.64
N SER A 109 -5.70 5.37 -15.80
CA SER A 109 -4.65 5.54 -16.82
C SER A 109 -4.94 4.71 -18.08
N THR A 110 -4.13 4.91 -19.11
CA THR A 110 -4.12 4.09 -20.34
C THR A 110 -3.17 2.89 -20.26
N ILE A 111 -2.56 2.66 -19.11
CA ILE A 111 -1.61 1.57 -18.87
C ILE A 111 -2.39 0.25 -18.83
N PRO A 112 -1.97 -0.78 -19.58
CA PRO A 112 -2.64 -2.08 -19.55
C PRO A 112 -2.43 -2.75 -18.19
N TRP A 113 -3.50 -2.85 -17.41
CA TRP A 113 -3.50 -3.43 -16.07
C TRP A 113 -4.85 -4.08 -15.75
N ASN A 114 -4.84 -5.30 -15.20
CA ASN A 114 -6.02 -6.13 -14.96
C ASN A 114 -6.57 -5.98 -13.52
N GLY A 115 -6.66 -4.74 -13.03
CA GLY A 115 -7.36 -4.42 -11.79
C GLY A 115 -8.86 -4.21 -11.98
N PRO A 116 -9.56 -3.62 -11.00
CA PRO A 116 -9.02 -3.02 -9.76
C PRO A 116 -8.67 -4.03 -8.66
N ILE A 117 -7.89 -3.59 -7.68
CA ILE A 117 -7.72 -4.27 -6.41
C ILE A 117 -8.13 -3.36 -5.25
N ALA A 118 -8.61 -3.99 -4.18
CA ALA A 118 -8.74 -3.38 -2.87
C ALA A 118 -7.59 -3.83 -1.97
N THR A 119 -7.23 -3.00 -1.02
CA THR A 119 -6.28 -3.32 0.05
C THR A 119 -6.93 -2.95 1.37
N VAL A 120 -6.87 -3.85 2.33
CA VAL A 120 -7.41 -3.65 3.68
C VAL A 120 -6.41 -4.17 4.71
N ARG A 121 -6.43 -3.56 5.89
CA ARG A 121 -5.76 -4.10 7.07
C ARG A 121 -6.81 -4.80 7.93
N VAL A 122 -6.46 -5.97 8.44
CA VAL A 122 -7.27 -6.75 9.36
C VAL A 122 -6.54 -6.84 10.67
N GLY A 123 -7.17 -6.42 11.75
CA GLY A 123 -6.74 -6.63 13.11
C GLY A 123 -7.71 -7.51 13.86
N ARG A 124 -7.32 -7.98 15.06
CA ARG A 124 -8.20 -8.75 15.94
C ARG A 124 -8.01 -8.34 17.40
N ILE A 125 -9.10 -7.90 18.04
CA ILE A 125 -9.11 -7.53 19.45
C ILE A 125 -10.19 -8.38 20.15
N ASN A 126 -9.85 -9.05 21.25
CA ASN A 126 -10.77 -9.90 21.99
C ASN A 126 -11.48 -10.96 21.13
N LYS A 127 -10.81 -11.48 20.10
CA LYS A 127 -11.32 -12.42 19.08
C LYS A 127 -12.28 -11.81 18.04
N ASP A 128 -12.58 -10.53 18.10
CA ASP A 128 -13.39 -9.85 17.08
C ASP A 128 -12.48 -9.27 15.99
N LEU A 129 -12.79 -9.55 14.74
CA LEU A 129 -12.07 -9.04 13.59
C LEU A 129 -12.46 -7.59 13.31
N ILE A 130 -11.48 -6.75 13.07
CA ILE A 130 -11.65 -5.32 12.79
C ILE A 130 -10.98 -5.01 11.47
N ILE A 131 -11.73 -4.38 10.55
CA ILE A 131 -11.20 -3.92 9.26
C ILE A 131 -10.70 -2.49 9.41
N ASN A 132 -9.49 -2.24 8.93
CA ASN A 132 -8.79 -0.96 9.02
C ASN A 132 -8.75 -0.42 10.46
N PRO A 133 -8.19 -1.19 11.41
CA PRO A 133 -8.06 -0.74 12.79
C PRO A 133 -7.27 0.57 12.86
N THR A 134 -7.60 1.40 13.82
CA THR A 134 -6.81 2.60 14.13
C THR A 134 -5.45 2.21 14.71
N ARG A 135 -4.53 3.17 14.78
CA ARG A 135 -3.20 2.96 15.36
C ARG A 135 -3.27 2.42 16.81
N GLU A 136 -4.16 2.95 17.63
CA GLU A 136 -4.36 2.48 19.00
C GLU A 136 -4.90 1.05 19.04
N GLN A 137 -5.84 0.72 18.15
CA GLN A 137 -6.40 -0.62 18.05
C GLN A 137 -5.37 -1.67 17.59
N ILE A 138 -4.39 -1.28 16.77
CA ILE A 138 -3.31 -2.19 16.35
C ILE A 138 -2.40 -2.55 17.54
N GLU A 139 -2.12 -1.61 18.42
CA GLU A 139 -1.30 -1.88 19.61
C GLU A 139 -1.93 -2.91 20.57
N GLU A 140 -3.26 -3.05 20.54
CA GLU A 140 -4.02 -4.04 21.32
C GLU A 140 -4.32 -5.33 20.55
N SER A 141 -4.02 -5.35 19.25
CA SER A 141 -4.38 -6.45 18.35
C SER A 141 -3.39 -7.61 18.43
N ASP A 142 -3.90 -8.84 18.48
CA ASP A 142 -3.12 -10.07 18.36
C ASP A 142 -2.94 -10.56 16.91
N LEU A 143 -3.52 -9.82 15.95
CA LEU A 143 -3.38 -10.02 14.51
C LEU A 143 -3.15 -8.68 13.83
N GLU A 144 -2.13 -8.59 13.00
CA GLU A 144 -1.95 -7.50 12.06
C GLU A 144 -1.69 -8.08 10.68
N MET A 145 -2.65 -7.93 9.78
CA MET A 145 -2.56 -8.51 8.44
C MET A 145 -3.06 -7.51 7.38
N VAL A 146 -2.27 -7.36 6.32
CA VAL A 146 -2.67 -6.60 5.13
C VAL A 146 -3.06 -7.59 4.04
N VAL A 147 -4.26 -7.44 3.52
CA VAL A 147 -4.82 -8.27 2.46
C VAL A 147 -5.12 -7.40 1.25
N SER A 148 -4.70 -7.84 0.09
CA SER A 148 -5.05 -7.22 -1.19
C SER A 148 -5.67 -8.23 -2.14
N GLY A 149 -6.75 -7.86 -2.79
CA GLY A 149 -7.46 -8.74 -3.70
C GLY A 149 -8.47 -8.01 -4.59
N ASN A 150 -9.12 -8.77 -5.42
CA ASN A 150 -10.26 -8.36 -6.21
C ASN A 150 -11.51 -9.19 -5.83
N ASN A 151 -12.61 -9.05 -6.58
CA ASN A 151 -13.86 -9.79 -6.31
C ASN A 151 -13.74 -11.32 -6.43
N GLU A 152 -12.68 -11.83 -7.04
CA GLU A 152 -12.53 -13.24 -7.37
C GLU A 152 -11.43 -13.90 -6.57
N THR A 153 -10.35 -13.18 -6.29
CA THR A 153 -9.13 -13.76 -5.70
C THR A 153 -8.43 -12.81 -4.74
N ILE A 154 -7.82 -13.39 -3.71
CA ILE A 154 -6.81 -12.73 -2.90
C ILE A 154 -5.49 -12.79 -3.66
N VAL A 155 -4.87 -11.65 -3.88
CA VAL A 155 -3.62 -11.51 -4.65
C VAL A 155 -2.40 -11.45 -3.73
N MET A 156 -2.57 -10.88 -2.54
CA MET A 156 -1.49 -10.71 -1.56
C MET A 156 -2.04 -10.78 -0.14
N VAL A 157 -1.30 -11.49 0.71
CA VAL A 157 -1.47 -11.50 2.16
C VAL A 157 -0.09 -11.30 2.77
N GLU A 158 0.02 -10.41 3.72
CA GLU A 158 1.21 -10.19 4.54
C GLU A 158 0.80 -9.76 5.93
N GLY A 159 1.41 -10.34 6.96
CA GLY A 159 1.06 -9.99 8.33
C GLY A 159 1.77 -10.86 9.34
N GLU A 160 1.49 -10.55 10.60
CA GLU A 160 1.96 -11.29 11.77
C GLU A 160 0.79 -11.55 12.72
N ALA A 161 0.90 -12.59 13.53
CA ALA A 161 -0.12 -12.96 14.49
C ALA A 161 0.50 -13.66 15.71
N GLU A 162 -0.09 -13.43 16.87
CA GLU A 162 0.28 -14.08 18.12
C GLU A 162 -0.51 -15.40 18.30
N CYS A 163 0.14 -16.54 18.01
CA CYS A 163 -0.38 -17.89 18.30
C CYS A 163 -1.84 -18.15 17.89
N MET A 164 -2.24 -17.72 16.69
CA MET A 164 -3.56 -18.02 16.14
C MET A 164 -3.64 -19.44 15.57
N SER A 165 -4.82 -20.04 15.66
CA SER A 165 -5.09 -21.29 14.96
C SER A 165 -5.28 -21.08 13.46
N GLU A 166 -5.03 -22.11 12.65
CA GLU A 166 -5.24 -22.07 11.20
C GLU A 166 -6.69 -21.70 10.82
N ALA A 167 -7.66 -22.20 11.58
CA ALA A 167 -9.07 -21.90 11.36
C ALA A 167 -9.40 -20.42 11.58
N GLU A 168 -8.86 -19.79 12.63
CA GLU A 168 -9.02 -18.38 12.92
C GLU A 168 -8.33 -17.51 11.85
N MET A 169 -7.15 -17.94 11.37
CA MET A 169 -6.44 -17.26 10.29
C MET A 169 -7.22 -17.30 8.97
N LEU A 170 -7.83 -18.44 8.63
CA LEU A 170 -8.67 -18.57 7.45
C LEU A 170 -9.95 -17.72 7.55
N ASP A 171 -10.49 -17.54 8.75
CA ASP A 171 -11.67 -16.70 8.97
C ASP A 171 -11.35 -15.22 8.76
N SER A 172 -10.15 -14.78 9.07
CA SER A 172 -9.68 -13.40 8.86
C SER A 172 -9.48 -13.03 7.37
N LEU A 173 -9.51 -14.03 6.48
CA LEU A 173 -9.37 -13.84 5.02
C LEU A 173 -10.73 -13.80 4.29
N LYS A 174 -11.85 -14.04 4.97
CA LYS A 174 -13.20 -14.02 4.40
C LYS A 174 -13.83 -12.63 4.46
#